data_dc76d458f5abfd1a924d18ee98c6f64a
#
_entry.id   dc76d458f5abfd1a924d18ee98c6f64a
#
_cell.length_a   1.000
_cell.length_b   1.000
_cell.length_c   1.000
_cell.angle_alpha   90.00
_cell.angle_beta   90.00
_cell.angle_gamma   90.00
#
_symmetry.space_group_name_H-M   'P 1'
#
loop_
_entity.id
_entity.type
_entity.pdbx_description
1 polymer ?
#
loop_
_entity_poly.entity_id
_entity_poly.type
_entity_poly.pdbx_seq_one_letter_code
_entity_poly.pdbx_strand_id
1 'polypeptide(L)'
;MIGYERDTLREGPLLRPMDVPGLAALAFFIVASILVHHPGTTQAGPWTMPRGYAVAAGYGAAAALILALAAAERRYGGRILCFLRTLYPLLLITPLFLDSILLSAQIFGGRSHDAFFRALDEAIFGFEPYLEFYKSFESFPRFNELMFGSYFTYYVMIATVLWIPWIKGDREETERAVFTYFTIQLIVAVWYVFFRVQGPKYWVPELREHWYGNFAGFFFVPFFQRGFETVTLSGAAFPSSHILFTTLCVL
;
A
#
# COMPACT_ATOMS: atom_id res chain seq x y z
N MET A 1 12.29 3.14 31.88
CA MET A 1 10.89 3.49 32.25
C MET A 1 10.63 4.87 31.68
N ILE A 2 9.99 5.00 30.52
CA ILE A 2 9.66 6.30 29.94
C ILE A 2 8.48 6.81 30.73
N GLY A 3 8.77 7.78 31.62
CA GLY A 3 7.75 8.54 32.34
C GLY A 3 6.94 9.31 31.31
N TYR A 4 5.77 8.85 31.02
CA TYR A 4 4.83 9.54 30.19
C TYR A 4 4.28 10.73 30.97
N GLU A 5 4.82 11.92 30.76
CA GLU A 5 4.35 13.14 31.37
C GLU A 5 2.94 13.46 30.86
N ARG A 6 1.94 13.14 31.66
CA ARG A 6 0.52 13.39 31.36
C ARG A 6 0.22 14.86 31.04
N ASP A 7 0.99 15.77 31.58
CA ASP A 7 0.71 17.22 31.47
C ASP A 7 1.08 17.76 30.09
N THR A 8 2.15 17.29 29.47
CA THR A 8 2.54 17.70 28.11
C THR A 8 1.55 17.27 27.03
N LEU A 9 0.80 16.19 27.25
CA LEU A 9 -0.23 15.71 26.29
C LEU A 9 -1.50 16.55 26.33
N ARG A 10 -1.81 17.19 27.46
CA ARG A 10 -3.02 18.02 27.60
C ARG A 10 -2.90 19.37 26.92
N GLU A 11 -1.70 19.89 26.80
CA GLU A 11 -1.40 21.21 26.22
C GLU A 11 -1.08 21.17 24.72
N GLY A 12 -0.70 19.99 24.18
CA GLY A 12 -0.37 19.81 22.77
C GLY A 12 -1.59 19.80 21.84
N PRO A 13 -1.37 19.88 20.51
CA PRO A 13 -2.45 19.76 19.53
C PRO A 13 -3.14 18.39 19.63
N LEU A 14 -4.46 18.37 19.37
CA LEU A 14 -5.24 17.12 19.36
C LEU A 14 -4.75 16.14 18.31
N LEU A 15 -4.42 16.65 17.12
CA LEU A 15 -3.93 15.87 15.99
C LEU A 15 -2.40 15.88 15.96
N ARG A 16 -1.81 14.71 15.75
CA ARG A 16 -0.39 14.55 15.45
C ARG A 16 -0.13 14.82 13.96
N PRO A 17 1.11 15.12 13.56
CA PRO A 17 1.44 15.31 12.14
C PRO A 17 0.95 14.18 11.23
N MET A 18 1.00 12.92 11.67
CA MET A 18 0.54 11.77 10.91
C MET A 18 -0.98 11.67 10.73
N ASP A 19 -1.76 12.29 11.61
CA ASP A 19 -3.23 12.26 11.51
C ASP A 19 -3.72 13.10 10.33
N VAL A 20 -3.01 14.19 10.01
CA VAL A 20 -3.43 15.13 8.95
C VAL A 20 -3.45 14.45 7.56
N PRO A 21 -2.36 13.84 7.06
CA PRO A 21 -2.41 13.14 5.78
C PRO A 21 -3.39 11.96 5.80
N GLY A 22 -3.53 11.25 6.92
CA GLY A 22 -4.48 10.15 7.07
C GLY A 22 -5.93 10.61 6.91
N LEU A 23 -6.34 11.66 7.63
CA LEU A 23 -7.69 12.22 7.51
C LEU A 23 -7.94 12.84 6.13
N ALA A 24 -6.94 13.50 5.53
CA ALA A 24 -7.05 14.03 4.18
C ALA A 24 -7.24 12.91 3.14
N ALA A 25 -6.49 11.81 3.25
CA ALA A 25 -6.67 10.65 2.39
C ALA A 25 -8.04 10.00 2.56
N LEU A 26 -8.50 9.81 3.81
CA LEU A 26 -9.83 9.27 4.05
C LEU A 26 -10.92 10.17 3.45
N ALA A 27 -10.81 11.48 3.59
CA ALA A 27 -11.74 12.43 2.96
C ALA A 27 -11.72 12.31 1.42
N PHE A 28 -10.54 12.21 0.82
CA PHE A 28 -10.40 11.97 -0.62
C PHE A 28 -11.09 10.67 -1.05
N PHE A 29 -10.81 9.56 -0.37
CA PHE A 29 -11.38 8.26 -0.72
C PHE A 29 -12.89 8.19 -0.45
N ILE A 30 -13.42 8.89 0.56
CA ILE A 30 -14.88 9.04 0.77
C ILE A 30 -15.52 9.71 -0.45
N VAL A 31 -14.99 10.86 -0.87
CA VAL A 31 -15.52 11.60 -2.02
C VAL A 31 -15.38 10.77 -3.30
N ALA A 32 -14.22 10.18 -3.55
CA ALA A 32 -13.98 9.34 -4.71
C ALA A 32 -14.94 8.14 -4.77
N SER A 33 -15.15 7.45 -3.65
CA SER A 33 -16.06 6.29 -3.57
C SER A 33 -17.53 6.66 -3.82
N ILE A 34 -17.95 7.87 -3.47
CA ILE A 34 -19.30 8.36 -3.74
C ILE A 34 -19.46 8.78 -5.21
N LEU A 35 -18.46 9.46 -5.79
CA LEU A 35 -18.49 9.99 -7.15
C LEU A 35 -18.26 8.90 -8.20
N VAL A 36 -17.37 7.95 -7.92
CA VAL A 36 -17.08 6.83 -8.80
C VAL A 36 -18.09 5.72 -8.53
N HIS A 37 -18.85 5.36 -9.56
CA HIS A 37 -19.93 4.37 -9.42
C HIS A 37 -19.34 2.95 -9.26
N HIS A 38 -19.16 2.51 -8.01
CA HIS A 38 -18.77 1.14 -7.71
C HIS A 38 -19.90 0.17 -8.15
N PRO A 39 -19.67 -0.75 -9.08
CA PRO A 39 -20.70 -1.67 -9.51
C PRO A 39 -21.15 -2.59 -8.38
N GLY A 40 -22.46 -2.75 -8.25
CA GLY A 40 -23.10 -3.61 -7.29
C GLY A 40 -23.54 -2.94 -5.99
N THR A 41 -24.22 -3.72 -5.22
CA THR A 41 -24.74 -3.35 -3.90
C THR A 41 -24.10 -4.23 -2.82
N THR A 42 -24.11 -3.75 -1.59
CA THR A 42 -23.73 -4.52 -0.42
C THR A 42 -24.85 -4.46 0.61
N GLN A 43 -24.94 -5.50 1.45
CA GLN A 43 -25.89 -5.57 2.56
C GLN A 43 -25.25 -4.94 3.80
N ALA A 44 -25.97 -4.04 4.46
CA ALA A 44 -25.57 -3.43 5.72
C ALA A 44 -26.72 -3.65 6.72
N GLY A 45 -26.70 -4.77 7.41
CA GLY A 45 -27.81 -5.23 8.23
C GLY A 45 -29.07 -5.48 7.36
N PRO A 46 -30.22 -4.88 7.70
CA PRO A 46 -31.44 -5.02 6.90
C PRO A 46 -31.45 -4.15 5.64
N TRP A 47 -30.45 -3.31 5.43
CA TRP A 47 -30.41 -2.34 4.33
C TRP A 47 -29.51 -2.81 3.20
N THR A 48 -29.95 -2.60 1.97
CA THR A 48 -29.13 -2.75 0.77
C THR A 48 -28.71 -1.36 0.30
N MET A 49 -27.40 -1.14 0.16
CA MET A 49 -26.88 0.14 -0.29
C MET A 49 -25.88 -0.04 -1.44
N PRO A 50 -25.70 0.97 -2.33
CA PRO A 50 -24.64 0.96 -3.32
C PRO A 50 -23.26 0.81 -2.65
N ARG A 51 -22.39 -0.02 -3.24
CA ARG A 51 -21.07 -0.36 -2.66
C ARG A 51 -20.24 0.87 -2.35
N GLY A 52 -20.27 1.90 -3.20
CA GLY A 52 -19.53 3.15 -2.98
C GLY A 52 -19.90 3.84 -1.67
N TYR A 53 -21.18 3.86 -1.31
CA TYR A 53 -21.63 4.42 -0.01
C TYR A 53 -21.16 3.57 1.17
N ALA A 54 -21.13 2.24 1.03
CA ALA A 54 -20.62 1.36 2.08
C ALA A 54 -19.12 1.57 2.32
N VAL A 55 -18.34 1.70 1.26
CA VAL A 55 -16.89 2.02 1.33
C VAL A 55 -16.70 3.39 1.97
N ALA A 56 -17.43 4.42 1.53
CA ALA A 56 -17.39 5.75 2.11
C ALA A 56 -17.74 5.77 3.59
N ALA A 57 -18.77 5.00 4.00
CA ALA A 57 -19.14 4.85 5.41
C ALA A 57 -18.02 4.17 6.23
N GLY A 58 -17.34 3.17 5.66
CA GLY A 58 -16.18 2.52 6.27
C GLY A 58 -15.04 3.51 6.54
N TYR A 59 -14.71 4.34 5.55
CA TYR A 59 -13.71 5.41 5.71
C TYR A 59 -14.14 6.50 6.68
N GLY A 60 -15.43 6.84 6.70
CA GLY A 60 -16.00 7.75 7.71
C GLY A 60 -15.86 7.20 9.12
N ALA A 61 -16.14 5.90 9.33
CA ALA A 61 -15.92 5.23 10.59
C ALA A 61 -14.46 5.18 11.01
N ALA A 62 -13.54 4.95 10.06
CA ALA A 62 -12.09 5.01 10.31
C ALA A 62 -11.65 6.41 10.74
N ALA A 63 -12.13 7.47 10.08
CA ALA A 63 -11.85 8.86 10.46
C ALA A 63 -12.38 9.18 11.87
N ALA A 64 -13.60 8.76 12.18
CA ALA A 64 -14.18 8.91 13.53
C ALA A 64 -13.36 8.17 14.59
N LEU A 65 -12.88 6.96 14.28
CA LEU A 65 -12.02 6.18 15.16
C LEU A 65 -10.68 6.88 15.42
N ILE A 66 -10.05 7.46 14.41
CA ILE A 66 -8.80 8.24 14.56
C ILE A 66 -9.03 9.42 15.52
N LEU A 67 -10.11 10.18 15.33
CA LEU A 67 -10.46 11.30 16.19
C LEU A 67 -10.77 10.84 17.62
N ALA A 68 -11.47 9.71 17.77
CA ALA A 68 -11.76 9.13 19.08
C ALA A 68 -10.48 8.66 19.79
N LEU A 69 -9.55 8.01 19.08
CA LEU A 69 -8.24 7.62 19.62
C LEU A 69 -7.43 8.86 20.03
N ALA A 70 -7.47 9.92 19.23
CA ALA A 70 -6.81 11.18 19.54
C ALA A 70 -7.36 11.80 20.83
N ALA A 71 -8.67 11.86 20.95
CA ALA A 71 -9.34 12.38 22.17
C ALA A 71 -9.09 11.48 23.39
N ALA A 72 -9.14 10.16 23.21
CA ALA A 72 -8.89 9.21 24.29
C ALA A 72 -7.44 9.30 24.79
N GLU A 73 -6.45 9.39 23.91
CA GLU A 73 -5.06 9.55 24.30
C GLU A 73 -4.84 10.86 25.07
N ARG A 74 -5.42 11.97 24.59
CA ARG A 74 -5.33 13.27 25.27
C ARG A 74 -5.95 13.22 26.66
N ARG A 75 -7.06 12.50 26.83
CA ARG A 75 -7.80 12.43 28.10
C ARG A 75 -7.21 11.46 29.11
N TYR A 76 -6.83 10.28 28.65
CA TYR A 76 -6.45 9.17 29.52
C TYR A 76 -4.94 8.91 29.50
N GLY A 77 -4.27 9.21 28.40
CA GLY A 77 -2.87 8.84 28.18
C GLY A 77 -2.68 7.33 28.13
N GLY A 78 -1.44 6.90 28.34
CA GLY A 78 -1.11 5.49 28.49
C GLY A 78 -0.47 4.84 27.26
N ARG A 79 0.35 3.81 27.55
CA ARG A 79 1.18 3.14 26.55
C ARG A 79 0.38 2.48 25.43
N ILE A 80 -0.78 1.90 25.75
CA ILE A 80 -1.63 1.22 24.77
C ILE A 80 -2.23 2.20 23.78
N LEU A 81 -2.79 3.33 24.25
CA LEU A 81 -3.36 4.36 23.39
C LEU A 81 -2.29 5.00 22.50
N CYS A 82 -1.11 5.27 23.08
CA CYS A 82 0.05 5.73 22.33
C CYS A 82 0.43 4.75 21.22
N PHE A 83 0.52 3.44 21.52
CA PHE A 83 0.82 2.39 20.57
C PHE A 83 -0.20 2.35 19.45
N LEU A 84 -1.49 2.27 19.78
CA LEU A 84 -2.57 2.21 18.79
C LEU A 84 -2.55 3.43 17.88
N ARG A 85 -2.30 4.61 18.46
CA ARG A 85 -2.27 5.86 17.70
C ARG A 85 -1.04 6.01 16.82
N THR A 86 0.10 5.47 17.23
CA THR A 86 1.31 5.49 16.41
C THR A 86 1.23 4.52 15.24
N LEU A 87 0.55 3.38 15.43
CA LEU A 87 0.56 2.30 14.44
C LEU A 87 -0.71 2.18 13.59
N TYR A 88 -1.82 2.88 13.92
CA TYR A 88 -3.05 2.81 13.11
C TYR A 88 -2.80 3.17 11.62
N PRO A 89 -1.88 4.10 11.27
CA PRO A 89 -1.66 4.44 9.87
C PRO A 89 -1.29 3.21 9.02
N LEU A 90 -0.55 2.26 9.60
CA LEU A 90 -0.17 1.03 8.90
C LEU A 90 -1.38 0.16 8.53
N LEU A 91 -2.42 0.18 9.37
CA LEU A 91 -3.67 -0.55 9.11
C LEU A 91 -4.48 0.08 7.97
N LEU A 92 -4.31 1.38 7.71
CA LEU A 92 -5.00 2.08 6.62
C LEU A 92 -4.35 1.85 5.26
N ILE A 93 -3.06 1.53 5.19
CA ILE A 93 -2.34 1.39 3.93
C ILE A 93 -3.01 0.36 3.02
N THR A 94 -3.29 -0.84 3.55
CA THR A 94 -3.86 -1.93 2.75
C THR A 94 -5.22 -1.59 2.14
N PRO A 95 -6.25 -1.16 2.91
CA PRO A 95 -7.54 -0.83 2.32
C PRO A 95 -7.45 0.35 1.35
N LEU A 96 -6.67 1.40 1.64
CA LEU A 96 -6.50 2.53 0.73
C LEU A 96 -5.80 2.13 -0.57
N PHE A 97 -4.78 1.28 -0.48
CA PHE A 97 -4.09 0.73 -1.64
C PHE A 97 -5.03 -0.12 -2.52
N LEU A 98 -5.79 -1.03 -1.92
CA LEU A 98 -6.73 -1.89 -2.65
C LEU A 98 -7.83 -1.05 -3.32
N ASP A 99 -8.39 -0.08 -2.61
CA ASP A 99 -9.44 0.78 -3.14
C ASP A 99 -8.92 1.72 -4.25
N SER A 100 -7.68 2.17 -4.17
CA SER A 100 -7.05 2.95 -5.24
C SER A 100 -7.02 2.19 -6.57
N ILE A 101 -6.73 0.90 -6.53
CA ILE A 101 -6.74 0.03 -7.72
C ILE A 101 -8.17 -0.16 -8.25
N LEU A 102 -9.14 -0.35 -7.36
CA LEU A 102 -10.54 -0.53 -7.73
C LEU A 102 -11.13 0.75 -8.34
N LEU A 103 -10.89 1.91 -7.74
CA LEU A 103 -11.29 3.21 -8.25
C LEU A 103 -10.66 3.47 -9.63
N SER A 104 -9.37 3.22 -9.75
CA SER A 104 -8.65 3.36 -11.03
C SER A 104 -9.27 2.50 -12.13
N ALA A 105 -9.58 1.23 -11.82
CA ALA A 105 -10.21 0.33 -12.78
C ALA A 105 -11.56 0.84 -13.27
N GLN A 106 -12.32 1.50 -12.41
CA GLN A 106 -13.63 2.06 -12.75
C GLN A 106 -13.50 3.38 -13.53
N ILE A 107 -12.64 4.29 -13.09
CA ILE A 107 -12.39 5.58 -13.76
C ILE A 107 -11.93 5.36 -15.20
N PHE A 108 -11.00 4.43 -15.41
CA PHE A 108 -10.43 4.17 -16.72
C PHE A 108 -11.21 3.14 -17.55
N GLY A 109 -12.24 2.49 -16.99
CA GLY A 109 -13.03 1.48 -17.71
C GLY A 109 -12.18 0.34 -18.26
N GLY A 110 -11.18 -0.11 -17.51
CA GLY A 110 -10.23 -1.15 -17.93
C GLY A 110 -9.06 -0.67 -18.80
N ARG A 111 -9.06 0.59 -19.29
CA ARG A 111 -7.91 1.17 -20.01
C ARG A 111 -6.75 1.39 -19.06
N SER A 112 -5.54 1.45 -19.61
CA SER A 112 -4.30 1.66 -18.85
C SER A 112 -3.29 2.45 -19.67
N HIS A 113 -2.22 2.90 -19.01
CA HIS A 113 -1.11 3.61 -19.66
C HIS A 113 0.03 2.66 -20.09
N ASP A 114 -0.20 1.34 -20.08
CA ASP A 114 0.83 0.35 -20.41
C ASP A 114 1.42 0.53 -21.81
N ALA A 115 0.59 0.91 -22.80
CA ALA A 115 1.07 1.16 -24.15
C ALA A 115 2.11 2.30 -24.22
N PHE A 116 1.97 3.33 -23.39
CA PHE A 116 2.96 4.40 -23.28
C PHE A 116 4.29 3.89 -22.73
N PHE A 117 4.26 3.10 -21.66
CA PHE A 117 5.48 2.55 -21.06
C PHE A 117 6.16 1.56 -21.99
N ARG A 118 5.41 0.74 -22.70
CA ARG A 118 5.94 -0.17 -23.71
C ARG A 118 6.66 0.59 -24.82
N ALA A 119 6.05 1.62 -25.37
CA ALA A 119 6.68 2.46 -26.39
C ALA A 119 7.94 3.18 -25.86
N LEU A 120 7.93 3.57 -24.59
CA LEU A 120 9.08 4.18 -23.94
C LEU A 120 10.24 3.18 -23.77
N ASP A 121 9.95 1.95 -23.32
CA ASP A 121 10.94 0.88 -23.20
C ASP A 121 11.56 0.56 -24.57
N GLU A 122 10.74 0.42 -25.60
CA GLU A 122 11.21 0.18 -26.96
C GLU A 122 12.05 1.34 -27.50
N ALA A 123 11.67 2.59 -27.21
CA ALA A 123 12.44 3.77 -27.64
C ALA A 123 13.80 3.88 -26.93
N ILE A 124 13.90 3.48 -25.66
CA ILE A 124 15.14 3.58 -24.85
C ILE A 124 16.06 2.39 -25.11
N PHE A 125 15.51 1.18 -25.15
CA PHE A 125 16.30 -0.06 -25.16
C PHE A 125 16.33 -0.74 -26.54
N GLY A 126 15.41 -0.41 -27.45
CA GLY A 126 15.23 -1.10 -28.72
C GLY A 126 14.56 -2.47 -28.61
N PHE A 127 14.14 -2.86 -27.43
CA PHE A 127 13.47 -4.12 -27.11
C PHE A 127 12.63 -3.98 -25.82
N GLU A 128 11.88 -5.00 -25.49
CA GLU A 128 11.11 -5.08 -24.23
C GLU A 128 11.97 -5.72 -23.11
N PRO A 129 12.58 -4.94 -22.19
CA PRO A 129 13.58 -5.44 -21.24
C PRO A 129 13.05 -6.55 -20.32
N TYR A 130 11.80 -6.42 -19.87
CA TYR A 130 11.18 -7.41 -18.98
C TYR A 130 11.02 -8.77 -19.67
N LEU A 131 10.75 -8.81 -20.98
CA LEU A 131 10.55 -10.04 -21.73
C LEU A 131 11.90 -10.75 -21.97
N GLU A 132 12.92 -10.00 -22.32
CA GLU A 132 14.27 -10.55 -22.50
C GLU A 132 14.87 -11.02 -21.16
N PHE A 133 14.61 -10.28 -20.07
CA PHE A 133 14.99 -10.71 -18.73
C PHE A 133 14.28 -12.02 -18.35
N TYR A 134 12.98 -12.10 -18.57
CA TYR A 134 12.20 -13.31 -18.30
C TYR A 134 12.78 -14.52 -19.05
N LYS A 135 12.92 -14.44 -20.38
CA LYS A 135 13.45 -15.51 -21.20
C LYS A 135 14.86 -15.94 -20.81
N SER A 136 15.69 -14.99 -20.40
CA SER A 136 17.08 -15.25 -20.03
C SER A 136 17.21 -15.97 -18.68
N PHE A 137 16.31 -15.74 -17.73
CA PHE A 137 16.51 -16.17 -16.35
C PHE A 137 15.45 -17.13 -15.80
N GLU A 138 14.35 -17.38 -16.51
CA GLU A 138 13.27 -18.25 -16.05
C GLU A 138 13.75 -19.64 -15.59
N SER A 139 14.73 -20.21 -16.28
CA SER A 139 15.29 -21.53 -16.03
C SER A 139 16.43 -21.58 -15.01
N PHE A 140 16.82 -20.45 -14.40
CA PHE A 140 17.93 -20.38 -13.45
C PHE A 140 17.48 -20.34 -11.99
N PRO A 141 17.28 -21.49 -11.31
CA PRO A 141 16.63 -21.55 -10.01
C PRO A 141 17.36 -20.76 -8.93
N ARG A 142 18.70 -20.75 -8.89
CA ARG A 142 19.47 -20.00 -7.89
C ARG A 142 19.35 -18.50 -8.07
N PHE A 143 19.34 -18.03 -9.31
CA PHE A 143 19.17 -16.62 -9.62
C PHE A 143 17.73 -16.17 -9.26
N ASN A 144 16.73 -16.95 -9.63
CA ASN A 144 15.35 -16.67 -9.31
C ASN A 144 15.12 -16.63 -7.79
N GLU A 145 15.67 -17.58 -7.04
CA GLU A 145 15.62 -17.57 -5.57
C GLU A 145 16.27 -16.31 -4.98
N LEU A 146 17.41 -15.87 -5.52
CA LEU A 146 18.05 -14.63 -5.09
C LEU A 146 17.14 -13.41 -5.37
N MET A 147 16.54 -13.34 -6.55
CA MET A 147 15.65 -12.21 -6.93
C MET A 147 14.38 -12.19 -6.08
N PHE A 148 13.69 -13.32 -5.94
CA PHE A 148 12.49 -13.42 -5.10
C PHE A 148 12.79 -13.25 -3.61
N GLY A 149 13.94 -13.77 -3.14
CA GLY A 149 14.44 -13.54 -1.80
C GLY A 149 14.74 -12.06 -1.53
N SER A 150 15.38 -11.37 -2.48
CA SER A 150 15.60 -9.92 -2.39
C SER A 150 14.29 -9.15 -2.34
N TYR A 151 13.29 -9.55 -3.13
CA TYR A 151 11.95 -8.97 -3.05
C TYR A 151 11.31 -9.19 -1.67
N PHE A 152 11.52 -10.37 -1.06
CA PHE A 152 11.04 -10.66 0.29
C PHE A 152 11.68 -9.75 1.35
N THR A 153 12.95 -9.35 1.18
CA THR A 153 13.63 -8.47 2.14
C THR A 153 12.94 -7.13 2.31
N TYR A 154 12.16 -6.66 1.33
CA TYR A 154 11.32 -5.47 1.45
C TYR A 154 10.40 -5.54 2.67
N TYR A 155 9.71 -6.65 2.88
CA TYR A 155 8.78 -6.82 4.01
C TYR A 155 9.52 -6.86 5.35
N VAL A 156 10.68 -7.53 5.37
CA VAL A 156 11.55 -7.57 6.56
C VAL A 156 12.08 -6.17 6.89
N MET A 157 12.47 -5.41 5.89
CA MET A 157 12.99 -4.06 6.04
C MET A 157 11.92 -3.09 6.60
N ILE A 158 10.69 -3.14 6.09
CA ILE A 158 9.57 -2.35 6.66
C ILE A 158 9.40 -2.69 8.13
N ALA A 159 9.31 -3.98 8.46
CA ALA A 159 9.16 -4.42 9.84
C ALA A 159 10.33 -3.91 10.71
N THR A 160 11.54 -4.00 10.22
CA THR A 160 12.75 -3.57 10.94
C THR A 160 12.73 -2.08 11.23
N VAL A 161 12.50 -1.25 10.23
CA VAL A 161 12.50 0.22 10.34
C VAL A 161 11.39 0.71 11.27
N LEU A 162 10.24 0.05 11.28
CA LEU A 162 9.11 0.47 12.10
C LEU A 162 9.19 -0.07 13.54
N TRP A 163 9.62 -1.32 13.73
CA TRP A 163 9.59 -1.98 15.03
C TRP A 163 10.84 -1.79 15.89
N ILE A 164 12.03 -1.64 15.30
CA ILE A 164 13.26 -1.47 16.09
C ILE A 164 13.23 -0.19 16.93
N PRO A 165 12.90 1.00 16.40
CA PRO A 165 12.78 2.21 17.23
C PRO A 165 11.73 2.06 18.33
N TRP A 166 10.58 1.45 18.01
CA TRP A 166 9.54 1.20 19.02
C TRP A 166 10.03 0.31 20.18
N ILE A 167 10.73 -0.80 19.86
CA ILE A 167 11.26 -1.73 20.88
C ILE A 167 12.33 -1.05 21.72
N LYS A 168 13.17 -0.22 21.11
CA LYS A 168 14.18 0.59 21.83
C LYS A 168 13.58 1.70 22.68
N GLY A 169 12.30 1.99 22.52
CA GLY A 169 11.61 3.08 23.23
C GLY A 169 11.85 4.45 22.61
N ASP A 170 12.41 4.52 21.42
CA ASP A 170 12.57 5.76 20.67
C ASP A 170 11.26 6.10 19.96
N ARG A 171 10.46 6.88 20.65
CA ARG A 171 9.13 7.26 20.16
C ARG A 171 9.23 8.24 19.00
N GLU A 172 10.12 9.21 19.06
CA GLU A 172 10.26 10.21 18.01
C GLU A 172 10.67 9.59 16.69
N GLU A 173 11.66 8.69 16.71
CA GLU A 173 12.09 7.97 15.53
C GLU A 173 11.01 7.04 15.00
N THR A 174 10.26 6.37 15.87
CA THR A 174 9.11 5.53 15.46
C THR A 174 8.04 6.38 14.76
N GLU A 175 7.65 7.52 15.34
CA GLU A 175 6.65 8.41 14.75
C GLU A 175 7.13 8.98 13.40
N ARG A 176 8.41 9.32 13.30
CA ARG A 176 9.03 9.79 12.04
C ARG A 176 9.00 8.70 10.96
N ALA A 177 9.43 7.48 11.29
CA ALA A 177 9.44 6.36 10.37
C ALA A 177 8.03 6.01 9.88
N VAL A 178 7.05 5.91 10.80
CA VAL A 178 5.64 5.64 10.45
C VAL A 178 5.07 6.77 9.60
N PHE A 179 5.30 8.02 9.98
CA PHE A 179 4.82 9.18 9.21
C PHE A 179 5.37 9.18 7.79
N THR A 180 6.67 8.98 7.63
CA THR A 180 7.34 8.96 6.33
C THR A 180 6.80 7.83 5.46
N TYR A 181 6.78 6.61 5.98
CA TYR A 181 6.26 5.45 5.27
C TYR A 181 4.80 5.63 4.85
N PHE A 182 3.95 6.03 5.80
CA PHE A 182 2.53 6.23 5.57
C PHE A 182 2.26 7.32 4.52
N THR A 183 2.92 8.47 4.64
CA THR A 183 2.74 9.59 3.70
C THR A 183 3.11 9.19 2.27
N ILE A 184 4.20 8.46 2.09
CA ILE A 184 4.61 7.97 0.77
C ILE A 184 3.58 6.98 0.22
N GLN A 185 3.12 6.05 1.03
CA GLN A 185 2.09 5.09 0.60
C GLN A 185 0.77 5.80 0.21
N LEU A 186 0.40 6.88 0.90
CA LEU A 186 -0.76 7.69 0.53
C LEU A 186 -0.56 8.40 -0.81
N ILE A 187 0.59 9.02 -1.03
CA ILE A 187 0.92 9.66 -2.30
C ILE A 187 0.83 8.66 -3.45
N VAL A 188 1.41 7.48 -3.25
CA VAL A 188 1.38 6.39 -4.24
C VAL A 188 -0.05 5.86 -4.46
N ALA A 189 -0.84 5.70 -3.40
CA ALA A 189 -2.23 5.27 -3.53
C ALA A 189 -3.08 6.27 -4.32
N VAL A 190 -2.93 7.58 -4.04
CA VAL A 190 -3.60 8.64 -4.82
C VAL A 190 -3.12 8.63 -6.27
N TRP A 191 -1.82 8.46 -6.50
CA TRP A 191 -1.27 8.32 -7.85
C TRP A 191 -1.92 7.17 -8.64
N TYR A 192 -2.06 6.01 -8.03
CA TYR A 192 -2.68 4.85 -8.67
C TYR A 192 -4.14 5.06 -9.06
N VAL A 193 -4.88 5.93 -8.35
CA VAL A 193 -6.25 6.29 -8.75
C VAL A 193 -6.27 6.95 -10.11
N PHE A 194 -5.29 7.84 -10.40
CA PHE A 194 -5.28 8.66 -11.61
C PHE A 194 -4.36 8.13 -12.71
N PHE A 195 -3.44 7.25 -12.38
CA PHE A 195 -2.43 6.76 -13.32
C PHE A 195 -2.33 5.25 -13.32
N ARG A 196 -3.25 4.62 -14.05
CA ARG A 196 -3.37 3.17 -14.10
C ARG A 196 -2.30 2.54 -14.98
N VAL A 197 -1.42 1.73 -14.39
CA VAL A 197 -0.44 0.88 -15.10
C VAL A 197 -0.58 -0.54 -14.59
N GLN A 198 -0.87 -1.48 -15.48
CA GLN A 198 -1.11 -2.88 -15.11
C GLN A 198 0.17 -3.69 -15.03
N GLY A 199 1.13 -3.38 -15.90
CA GLY A 199 2.38 -4.11 -16.05
C GLY A 199 2.31 -5.32 -17.00
N PRO A 200 3.47 -5.81 -17.45
CA PRO A 200 3.60 -6.80 -18.53
C PRO A 200 2.80 -8.09 -18.33
N LYS A 201 2.71 -8.55 -17.09
CA LYS A 201 1.92 -9.74 -16.72
C LYS A 201 0.49 -9.75 -17.29
N TYR A 202 -0.14 -8.58 -17.40
CA TYR A 202 -1.57 -8.49 -17.72
C TYR A 202 -1.86 -8.28 -19.19
N TRP A 203 -0.91 -7.85 -20.00
CA TRP A 203 -1.13 -7.56 -21.41
C TRP A 203 -0.24 -8.36 -22.39
N VAL A 204 0.76 -9.10 -21.90
CA VAL A 204 1.52 -10.06 -22.69
C VAL A 204 0.91 -11.45 -22.48
N PRO A 205 0.26 -12.08 -23.50
CA PRO A 205 -0.42 -13.35 -23.33
C PRO A 205 0.50 -14.46 -22.80
N GLU A 206 1.71 -14.55 -23.33
CA GLU A 206 2.70 -15.56 -22.95
C GLU A 206 3.10 -15.44 -21.47
N LEU A 207 3.18 -14.20 -20.97
CA LEU A 207 3.50 -13.95 -19.56
C LEU A 207 2.30 -14.17 -18.65
N ARG A 208 1.08 -13.88 -19.13
CA ARG A 208 -0.14 -14.00 -18.33
C ARG A 208 -0.41 -15.45 -17.91
N GLU A 209 -0.18 -16.41 -18.80
CA GLU A 209 -0.41 -17.82 -18.53
C GLU A 209 0.70 -18.46 -17.70
N HIS A 210 1.93 -17.93 -17.78
CA HIS A 210 3.14 -18.59 -17.29
C HIS A 210 3.96 -17.74 -16.31
N TRP A 211 3.59 -16.47 -16.08
CA TRP A 211 4.42 -15.51 -15.34
C TRP A 211 4.93 -16.02 -13.99
N TYR A 212 4.12 -16.74 -13.25
CA TYR A 212 4.52 -17.27 -11.96
C TYR A 212 4.81 -18.77 -11.98
N GLY A 213 4.28 -19.52 -12.96
CA GLY A 213 4.41 -20.96 -13.03
C GLY A 213 5.76 -21.43 -13.56
N ASN A 214 6.43 -20.63 -14.37
CA ASN A 214 7.61 -21.07 -15.14
C ASN A 214 8.95 -20.72 -14.49
N PHE A 215 9.01 -19.83 -13.52
CA PHE A 215 10.26 -19.58 -12.82
C PHE A 215 10.68 -20.81 -12.02
N ALA A 216 11.85 -21.36 -12.36
CA ALA A 216 12.44 -22.44 -11.59
C ALA A 216 12.94 -21.91 -10.24
N GLY A 217 12.60 -22.61 -9.15
CA GLY A 217 13.03 -22.24 -7.80
C GLY A 217 12.58 -23.27 -6.77
N PHE A 218 12.96 -23.09 -5.50
CA PHE A 218 12.75 -24.13 -4.47
C PHE A 218 12.16 -23.62 -3.15
N PHE A 219 12.25 -22.32 -2.82
CA PHE A 219 11.68 -21.74 -1.58
C PHE A 219 10.91 -20.44 -1.84
N PHE A 220 11.61 -19.34 -2.14
CA PHE A 220 10.98 -18.03 -2.36
C PHE A 220 10.12 -18.00 -3.63
N VAL A 221 10.58 -18.65 -4.69
CA VAL A 221 9.82 -18.73 -5.94
C VAL A 221 8.45 -19.37 -5.70
N PRO A 222 8.32 -20.61 -5.20
CA PRO A 222 7.01 -21.22 -4.96
C PRO A 222 6.19 -20.48 -3.89
N PHE A 223 6.84 -19.83 -2.92
CA PHE A 223 6.15 -19.00 -1.93
C PHE A 223 5.42 -17.84 -2.60
N PHE A 224 6.10 -17.09 -3.45
CA PHE A 224 5.49 -15.97 -4.17
C PHE A 224 4.52 -16.43 -5.27
N GLN A 225 4.79 -17.51 -5.97
CA GLN A 225 3.85 -18.07 -6.95
C GLN A 225 2.48 -18.29 -6.32
N ARG A 226 2.41 -19.01 -5.20
CA ARG A 226 1.16 -19.25 -4.47
C ARG A 226 0.49 -17.95 -3.98
N GLY A 227 1.28 -17.01 -3.47
CA GLY A 227 0.76 -15.72 -3.03
C GLY A 227 0.14 -14.91 -4.18
N PHE A 228 0.81 -14.87 -5.31
CA PHE A 228 0.37 -14.10 -6.48
C PHE A 228 -0.73 -14.75 -7.30
N GLU A 229 -0.93 -16.06 -7.22
CA GLU A 229 -2.09 -16.74 -7.81
C GLU A 229 -3.41 -16.23 -7.22
N THR A 230 -3.40 -15.85 -5.93
CA THR A 230 -4.58 -15.33 -5.23
C THR A 230 -4.85 -13.84 -5.50
N VAL A 231 -3.86 -13.09 -5.99
CA VAL A 231 -3.96 -11.66 -6.24
C VAL A 231 -4.32 -11.38 -7.68
N THR A 232 -5.57 -11.05 -7.94
CA THR A 232 -6.09 -10.72 -9.28
C THR A 232 -6.12 -9.22 -9.59
N LEU A 233 -5.75 -8.38 -8.62
CA LEU A 233 -5.80 -6.93 -8.76
C LEU A 233 -4.64 -6.42 -9.60
N SER A 234 -4.95 -5.52 -10.56
CA SER A 234 -3.99 -4.92 -11.48
C SER A 234 -4.19 -3.42 -11.57
N GLY A 235 -3.12 -2.67 -11.84
CA GLY A 235 -3.22 -1.21 -12.05
C GLY A 235 -2.29 -0.38 -11.17
N ALA A 236 -1.40 -1.01 -10.41
CA ALA A 236 -0.46 -0.39 -9.49
C ALA A 236 1.00 -0.77 -9.81
N ALA A 237 1.35 -0.92 -11.10
CA ALA A 237 2.71 -1.31 -11.49
C ALA A 237 3.69 -0.14 -11.47
N PHE A 238 3.22 1.11 -11.62
CA PHE A 238 4.07 2.30 -11.64
C PHE A 238 3.46 3.48 -10.88
N PRO A 239 4.22 4.23 -10.06
CA PRO A 239 5.58 3.92 -9.62
C PRO A 239 5.61 2.71 -8.67
N SER A 240 6.74 2.02 -8.59
CA SER A 240 6.89 0.91 -7.65
C SER A 240 7.01 1.43 -6.21
N SER A 241 6.02 1.15 -5.38
CA SER A 241 6.06 1.46 -3.94
C SER A 241 7.21 0.75 -3.23
N HIS A 242 7.60 -0.43 -3.71
CA HIS A 242 8.73 -1.19 -3.18
C HIS A 242 10.05 -0.44 -3.39
N ILE A 243 10.30 0.05 -4.60
CA ILE A 243 11.51 0.82 -4.92
C ILE A 243 11.55 2.13 -4.14
N LEU A 244 10.43 2.86 -4.11
CA LEU A 244 10.34 4.14 -3.39
C LEU A 244 10.71 3.97 -1.91
N PHE A 245 10.11 3.01 -1.23
CA PHE A 245 10.37 2.81 0.18
C PHE A 245 11.77 2.25 0.44
N THR A 246 12.24 1.30 -0.37
CA THR A 246 13.62 0.76 -0.24
C THR A 246 14.66 1.87 -0.36
N THR A 247 14.48 2.77 -1.34
CA THR A 247 15.39 3.91 -1.52
C THR A 247 15.42 4.81 -0.29
N LEU A 248 14.25 5.08 0.31
CA LEU A 248 14.16 5.90 1.52
C LEU A 248 14.77 5.26 2.76
N CYS A 249 14.74 3.93 2.86
CA CYS A 249 15.38 3.24 3.98
C CYS A 249 16.91 3.24 3.91
N VAL A 250 17.49 3.55 2.74
CA VAL A 250 18.94 3.59 2.51
C VAL A 250 19.49 5.02 2.62
N LEU A 251 18.66 6.04 2.42
CA LEU A 251 19.01 7.45 2.57
C LEU A 251 18.89 7.91 4.01
#